data_63ae3d413fb3bf8900f5c1171f21936c
#
_entry.id   63ae3d413fb3bf8900f5c1171f21936c
#
_cell.length_a   1.000
_cell.length_b   1.000
_cell.length_c   1.000
_cell.angle_alpha   90.00
_cell.angle_beta   90.00
_cell.angle_gamma   90.00
#
_symmetry.space_group_name_H-M   'P 1'
#
loop_
_entity.id
_entity.type
_entity.pdbx_description
1 polymer ?
#
loop_
_entity_poly.entity_id
_entity_poly.type
_entity_poly.pdbx_seq_one_letter_code
_entity_poly.pdbx_strand_id
1 'polypeptide(L)'
;VIAVGDIMLGSNYPSRTLLPKNDYNVLTDTEKILQDADLTVGNLEGTLFDEGGTPKSCSDVSVCYVFRTPSKYGKYLKDAGFDYLSIANNHSNDFGDEGINKTMKNLDELGIKYTGIKKLAETAIIEKDNLKYGFVSFAPLSKTVDLNDYEYATELIKSLKSSTDIVIVMFHGGAEGNGKEHITRQTEIFFGENRGNVFKFARMAVDAGADIIFGQGPHVTRGIELY
;
A
#
# COMPACT_ATOMS: atom_id res chain seq x y z
N VAL A 1 8.71 14.82 1.24
CA VAL A 1 8.10 13.52 0.91
C VAL A 1 7.08 13.69 -0.20
N ILE A 2 7.14 12.86 -1.23
CA ILE A 2 6.07 12.70 -2.23
C ILE A 2 5.37 11.37 -1.96
N ALA A 3 4.04 11.39 -1.83
CA ALA A 3 3.23 10.19 -1.73
C ALA A 3 2.28 10.08 -2.92
N VAL A 4 2.18 8.87 -3.47
CA VAL A 4 1.19 8.54 -4.48
C VAL A 4 0.20 7.52 -3.94
N GLY A 5 -0.96 7.40 -4.57
CA GLY A 5 -2.00 6.45 -4.23
C GLY A 5 -1.66 5.01 -4.67
N ASP A 6 -2.68 4.34 -5.16
CA ASP A 6 -2.61 2.93 -5.56
C ASP A 6 -1.88 2.78 -6.90
N ILE A 7 -0.83 1.96 -6.90
CA ILE A 7 0.04 1.70 -8.04
C ILE A 7 -0.24 0.30 -8.57
N MET A 8 -0.80 0.22 -9.78
CA MET A 8 -0.99 -1.02 -10.51
C MET A 8 -0.42 -0.89 -11.92
N LEU A 9 0.79 -1.43 -12.15
CA LEU A 9 1.56 -1.26 -13.39
C LEU A 9 1.10 -2.20 -14.54
N GLY A 10 0.01 -2.90 -14.34
CA GLY A 10 -0.51 -3.90 -15.25
C GLY A 10 -0.42 -5.31 -14.67
N SER A 11 -1.17 -6.24 -15.27
CA SER A 11 -1.24 -7.63 -14.81
C SER A 11 -1.04 -8.61 -15.95
N ASN A 12 -0.27 -9.68 -15.72
CA ASN A 12 -0.14 -10.80 -16.67
C ASN A 12 -1.18 -11.90 -16.42
N TYR A 13 -2.09 -11.69 -15.47
CA TYR A 13 -3.15 -12.63 -15.11
C TYR A 13 -4.53 -11.95 -15.25
N PRO A 14 -5.55 -12.63 -15.79
CA PRO A 14 -5.51 -13.99 -16.39
C PRO A 14 -4.84 -14.03 -17.76
N SER A 15 -4.54 -12.88 -18.37
CA SER A 15 -3.87 -12.79 -19.65
C SER A 15 -2.96 -11.56 -19.71
N ARG A 16 -2.00 -11.58 -20.65
CA ARG A 16 -1.06 -10.46 -20.87
C ARG A 16 -1.71 -9.22 -21.51
N THR A 17 -2.99 -9.25 -21.83
CA THR A 17 -3.71 -8.10 -22.43
C THR A 17 -3.87 -6.92 -21.46
N LEU A 18 -3.67 -7.17 -20.17
CA LEU A 18 -3.70 -6.14 -19.12
C LEU A 18 -2.33 -5.50 -18.87
N LEU A 19 -1.30 -5.89 -19.62
CA LEU A 19 0.02 -5.26 -19.56
C LEU A 19 0.08 -4.05 -20.51
N PRO A 20 0.90 -3.04 -20.18
CA PRO A 20 1.22 -1.96 -21.11
C PRO A 20 1.79 -2.50 -22.43
N LYS A 21 1.40 -1.88 -23.56
CA LYS A 21 1.90 -2.28 -24.88
C LYS A 21 3.43 -2.14 -24.93
N ASN A 22 4.09 -3.16 -25.48
CA ASN A 22 5.55 -3.21 -25.63
C ASN A 22 6.30 -3.00 -24.29
N ASP A 23 5.68 -3.41 -23.18
CA ASP A 23 6.22 -3.21 -21.83
C ASP A 23 6.57 -1.73 -21.54
N TYR A 24 5.77 -0.79 -22.06
CA TYR A 24 5.98 0.63 -21.85
C TYR A 24 5.99 0.96 -20.34
N ASN A 25 6.98 1.74 -19.90
CA ASN A 25 7.04 2.24 -18.53
C ASN A 25 6.00 3.34 -18.32
N VAL A 26 4.90 3.01 -17.67
CA VAL A 26 3.78 3.93 -17.41
C VAL A 26 4.13 5.08 -16.45
N LEU A 27 5.29 5.02 -15.79
CA LEU A 27 5.76 6.07 -14.87
C LEU A 27 6.65 7.12 -15.56
N THR A 28 7.05 6.91 -16.84
CA THR A 28 8.03 7.75 -17.55
C THR A 28 7.75 9.25 -17.45
N ASP A 29 6.48 9.65 -17.61
CA ASP A 29 6.12 11.06 -17.60
C ASP A 29 6.12 11.69 -16.19
N THR A 30 6.11 10.88 -15.15
CA THR A 30 6.11 11.30 -13.74
C THR A 30 7.45 11.12 -13.05
N GLU A 31 8.39 10.37 -13.63
CA GLU A 31 9.68 10.03 -13.01
C GLU A 31 10.41 11.24 -12.43
N LYS A 32 10.52 12.34 -13.19
CA LYS A 32 11.24 13.54 -12.75
C LYS A 32 10.61 14.17 -11.50
N ILE A 33 9.29 14.13 -11.39
CA ILE A 33 8.57 14.65 -10.22
C ILE A 33 8.83 13.74 -9.02
N LEU A 34 8.72 12.42 -9.24
CA LEU A 34 8.90 11.43 -8.18
C LEU A 34 10.34 11.42 -7.64
N GLN A 35 11.33 11.58 -8.53
CA GLN A 35 12.76 11.65 -8.18
C GLN A 35 13.17 12.95 -7.48
N ASP A 36 12.37 14.02 -7.57
CA ASP A 36 12.66 15.34 -6.96
C ASP A 36 12.30 15.40 -5.46
N ALA A 37 11.94 14.29 -4.85
CA ALA A 37 11.64 14.22 -3.43
C ALA A 37 12.78 13.59 -2.63
N ASP A 38 12.89 14.00 -1.35
CA ASP A 38 13.78 13.29 -0.40
C ASP A 38 13.31 11.86 -0.18
N LEU A 39 11.99 11.64 -0.10
CA LEU A 39 11.38 10.33 0.00
C LEU A 39 10.17 10.24 -0.92
N THR A 40 10.10 9.18 -1.71
CA THR A 40 8.96 8.85 -2.57
C THR A 40 8.32 7.56 -2.11
N VAL A 41 7.02 7.62 -1.78
CA VAL A 41 6.26 6.53 -1.18
C VAL A 41 4.94 6.30 -1.93
N GLY A 42 4.42 5.07 -1.89
CA GLY A 42 3.14 4.73 -2.52
C GLY A 42 2.57 3.41 -2.01
N ASN A 43 1.41 3.01 -2.54
CA ASN A 43 0.83 1.71 -2.28
C ASN A 43 0.95 0.83 -3.53
N LEU A 44 1.68 -0.27 -3.43
CA LEU A 44 1.76 -1.28 -4.51
C LEU A 44 0.50 -2.15 -4.43
N GLU A 45 -0.49 -1.82 -5.24
CA GLU A 45 -1.77 -2.56 -5.26
C GLU A 45 -1.68 -3.75 -6.19
N GLY A 46 -1.38 -4.91 -5.60
CA GLY A 46 -1.19 -6.17 -6.28
C GLY A 46 0.07 -6.89 -5.86
N THR A 47 0.37 -7.96 -6.58
CA THR A 47 1.57 -8.77 -6.36
C THR A 47 2.61 -8.49 -7.45
N LEU A 48 3.90 -8.56 -7.12
CA LEU A 48 5.02 -8.30 -8.03
C LEU A 48 5.84 -9.58 -8.22
N PHE A 49 5.49 -10.40 -9.20
CA PHE A 49 6.21 -11.63 -9.56
C PHE A 49 5.72 -12.20 -10.89
N ASP A 50 6.45 -13.18 -11.47
CA ASP A 50 6.23 -13.61 -12.85
C ASP A 50 5.22 -14.75 -12.96
N GLU A 51 5.33 -15.81 -12.14
CA GLU A 51 4.53 -17.04 -12.26
C GLU A 51 4.38 -17.79 -10.93
N GLY A 52 3.41 -18.69 -10.87
CA GLY A 52 3.08 -19.48 -9.68
C GLY A 52 2.03 -18.81 -8.81
N GLY A 53 1.91 -19.29 -7.58
CA GLY A 53 0.87 -18.92 -6.64
C GLY A 53 -0.52 -19.42 -7.05
N THR A 54 -1.41 -19.48 -6.08
CA THR A 54 -2.81 -19.85 -6.32
C THR A 54 -3.64 -18.58 -6.37
N PRO A 55 -4.28 -18.24 -7.51
CA PRO A 55 -5.10 -17.05 -7.59
C PRO A 55 -6.28 -17.15 -6.62
N LYS A 56 -6.62 -16.04 -5.96
CA LYS A 56 -7.80 -15.98 -5.08
C LYS A 56 -9.05 -16.32 -5.87
N SER A 57 -9.99 -16.97 -5.21
CA SER A 57 -11.34 -17.20 -5.73
C SER A 57 -12.32 -16.18 -5.14
N CYS A 58 -13.21 -15.68 -5.99
CA CYS A 58 -14.26 -14.76 -5.57
C CYS A 58 -15.63 -15.43 -5.75
N SER A 59 -16.59 -15.07 -4.93
CA SER A 59 -17.98 -15.56 -5.05
C SER A 59 -18.65 -15.08 -6.34
N ASP A 60 -18.28 -13.89 -6.82
CA ASP A 60 -18.71 -13.33 -8.08
C ASP A 60 -17.50 -13.08 -8.98
N VAL A 61 -17.38 -13.88 -10.05
CA VAL A 61 -16.26 -13.78 -11.00
C VAL A 61 -16.30 -12.52 -11.87
N SER A 62 -17.45 -11.87 -12.00
CA SER A 62 -17.61 -10.65 -12.82
C SER A 62 -16.94 -9.42 -12.19
N VAL A 63 -16.72 -9.45 -10.87
CA VAL A 63 -16.05 -8.40 -10.08
C VAL A 63 -14.80 -8.92 -9.37
N CYS A 64 -14.25 -10.01 -9.85
CA CYS A 64 -13.06 -10.64 -9.31
C CYS A 64 -11.79 -10.13 -9.99
N TYR A 65 -11.14 -9.17 -9.38
CA TYR A 65 -9.87 -8.64 -9.87
C TYR A 65 -8.71 -9.32 -9.16
N VAL A 66 -7.75 -9.84 -9.93
CA VAL A 66 -6.56 -10.55 -9.45
C VAL A 66 -5.35 -10.00 -10.19
N PHE A 67 -4.41 -9.40 -9.46
CA PHE A 67 -3.30 -8.66 -10.06
C PHE A 67 -1.96 -9.34 -9.83
N ARG A 68 -1.28 -9.68 -10.95
CA ARG A 68 0.10 -10.15 -10.96
C ARG A 68 0.93 -9.32 -11.93
N THR A 69 1.62 -8.35 -11.39
CA THR A 69 2.56 -7.52 -12.13
C THR A 69 3.87 -8.29 -12.33
N PRO A 70 4.39 -8.39 -13.56
CA PRO A 70 5.68 -9.05 -13.81
C PRO A 70 6.82 -8.40 -13.03
N SER A 71 7.75 -9.21 -12.48
CA SER A 71 8.86 -8.76 -11.64
C SER A 71 9.72 -7.68 -12.32
N LYS A 72 9.91 -7.77 -13.63
CA LYS A 72 10.66 -6.77 -14.41
C LYS A 72 10.11 -5.35 -14.31
N TYR A 73 8.81 -5.17 -14.00
CA TYR A 73 8.20 -3.84 -13.83
C TYR A 73 8.57 -3.20 -12.50
N GLY A 74 9.07 -3.99 -11.55
CA GLY A 74 9.67 -3.46 -10.33
C GLY A 74 10.81 -2.48 -10.60
N LYS A 75 11.55 -2.68 -11.71
CA LYS A 75 12.57 -1.72 -12.14
C LYS A 75 11.99 -0.33 -12.40
N TYR A 76 10.76 -0.22 -12.91
CA TYR A 76 10.12 1.07 -13.15
C TYR A 76 9.85 1.83 -11.85
N LEU A 77 9.49 1.11 -10.79
CA LEU A 77 9.34 1.69 -9.45
C LEU A 77 10.68 2.20 -8.91
N LYS A 78 11.73 1.39 -9.07
CA LYS A 78 13.09 1.78 -8.64
C LYS A 78 13.61 2.98 -9.43
N ASP A 79 13.47 2.97 -10.75
CA ASP A 79 13.90 4.05 -11.64
C ASP A 79 13.13 5.36 -11.35
N ALA A 80 11.84 5.26 -11.03
CA ALA A 80 11.02 6.41 -10.62
C ALA A 80 11.36 6.96 -9.23
N GLY A 81 12.26 6.32 -8.48
CA GLY A 81 12.76 6.82 -7.20
C GLY A 81 11.94 6.41 -5.97
N PHE A 82 11.13 5.36 -6.06
CA PHE A 82 10.42 4.87 -4.88
C PHE A 82 11.39 4.32 -3.82
N ASP A 83 11.32 4.89 -2.63
CA ASP A 83 12.07 4.46 -1.45
C ASP A 83 11.28 3.44 -0.62
N TYR A 84 9.95 3.62 -0.58
CA TYR A 84 9.06 2.80 0.23
C TYR A 84 7.73 2.53 -0.47
N LEU A 85 7.22 1.31 -0.27
CA LEU A 85 5.91 0.89 -0.74
C LEU A 85 5.10 0.20 0.37
N SER A 86 3.88 0.68 0.61
CA SER A 86 2.88 -0.13 1.29
C SER A 86 2.55 -1.34 0.42
N ILE A 87 2.51 -2.53 1.03
CA ILE A 87 1.95 -3.72 0.43
C ILE A 87 0.73 -4.23 1.23
N ALA A 88 0.11 -3.33 2.04
CA ALA A 88 -1.13 -3.59 2.75
C ALA A 88 -2.32 -3.12 1.92
N ASN A 89 -2.97 -4.01 1.20
CA ASN A 89 -4.17 -3.72 0.41
C ASN A 89 -4.96 -5.00 0.09
N ASN A 90 -6.14 -4.85 -0.53
CA ASN A 90 -7.03 -5.96 -0.89
C ASN A 90 -6.49 -6.90 -1.97
N HIS A 91 -5.37 -6.54 -2.61
CA HIS A 91 -4.69 -7.34 -3.64
C HIS A 91 -3.38 -7.98 -3.16
N SER A 92 -2.95 -7.73 -1.92
CA SER A 92 -1.71 -8.30 -1.36
C SER A 92 -1.70 -9.82 -1.40
N ASN A 93 -2.86 -10.44 -1.17
CA ASN A 93 -3.03 -11.90 -1.09
C ASN A 93 -3.65 -12.51 -2.35
N ASP A 94 -3.57 -11.84 -3.48
CA ASP A 94 -4.19 -12.31 -4.74
C ASP A 94 -3.67 -13.68 -5.19
N PHE A 95 -2.45 -14.06 -4.81
CA PHE A 95 -1.82 -15.34 -5.12
C PHE A 95 -1.34 -16.10 -3.89
N GLY A 96 -2.01 -15.88 -2.75
CA GLY A 96 -1.67 -16.54 -1.49
C GLY A 96 -0.29 -16.15 -0.94
N ASP A 97 0.19 -16.93 0.01
CA ASP A 97 1.47 -16.69 0.67
C ASP A 97 2.65 -16.71 -0.32
N GLU A 98 2.56 -17.49 -1.40
CA GLU A 98 3.59 -17.50 -2.44
C GLU A 98 3.71 -16.15 -3.15
N GLY A 99 2.57 -15.54 -3.51
CA GLY A 99 2.54 -14.21 -4.11
C GLY A 99 3.11 -13.13 -3.18
N ILE A 100 2.74 -13.17 -1.89
CA ILE A 100 3.28 -12.27 -0.85
C ILE A 100 4.80 -12.42 -0.75
N ASN A 101 5.30 -13.65 -0.56
CA ASN A 101 6.72 -13.90 -0.37
C ASN A 101 7.56 -13.51 -1.59
N LYS A 102 7.06 -13.79 -2.81
CA LYS A 102 7.74 -13.39 -4.05
C LYS A 102 7.75 -11.88 -4.23
N THR A 103 6.65 -11.20 -3.87
CA THR A 103 6.58 -9.72 -3.91
C THR A 103 7.60 -9.11 -2.96
N MET A 104 7.66 -9.56 -1.71
CA MET A 104 8.63 -9.08 -0.73
C MET A 104 10.07 -9.31 -1.22
N LYS A 105 10.38 -10.52 -1.72
CA LYS A 105 11.69 -10.83 -2.27
C LYS A 105 12.08 -9.88 -3.41
N ASN A 106 11.19 -9.63 -4.37
CA ASN A 106 11.47 -8.73 -5.48
C ASN A 106 11.70 -7.28 -5.01
N LEU A 107 10.96 -6.81 -4.00
CA LEU A 107 11.18 -5.48 -3.40
C LEU A 107 12.52 -5.41 -2.65
N ASP A 108 12.92 -6.48 -1.96
CA ASP A 108 14.24 -6.59 -1.32
C ASP A 108 15.38 -6.50 -2.36
N GLU A 109 15.26 -7.22 -3.48
CA GLU A 109 16.25 -7.20 -4.57
C GLU A 109 16.37 -5.82 -5.23
N LEU A 110 15.28 -5.04 -5.25
CA LEU A 110 15.26 -3.67 -5.74
C LEU A 110 15.75 -2.66 -4.69
N GLY A 111 15.91 -3.05 -3.44
CA GLY A 111 16.25 -2.17 -2.34
C GLY A 111 15.14 -1.16 -2.00
N ILE A 112 13.88 -1.51 -2.28
CA ILE A 112 12.70 -0.71 -1.91
C ILE A 112 12.17 -1.24 -0.58
N LYS A 113 12.03 -0.39 0.43
CA LYS A 113 11.44 -0.77 1.72
C LYS A 113 9.93 -0.94 1.60
N TYR A 114 9.36 -1.82 2.43
CA TYR A 114 7.93 -2.09 2.42
C TYR A 114 7.43 -2.50 3.80
N THR A 115 6.13 -2.32 4.03
CA THR A 115 5.43 -2.86 5.21
C THR A 115 3.99 -3.23 4.87
N GLY A 116 3.30 -3.87 5.83
CA GLY A 116 1.88 -4.12 5.76
C GLY A 116 1.47 -5.59 5.89
N ILE A 117 2.44 -6.53 5.89
CA ILE A 117 2.14 -7.96 6.05
C ILE A 117 2.36 -8.38 7.50
N LYS A 118 1.29 -8.83 8.13
CA LYS A 118 1.25 -9.24 9.54
C LYS A 118 2.31 -10.32 9.83
N LYS A 119 3.09 -10.13 10.89
CA LYS A 119 4.18 -11.01 11.34
C LYS A 119 5.39 -11.15 10.42
N LEU A 120 5.35 -10.63 9.20
CA LEU A 120 6.44 -10.74 8.24
C LEU A 120 7.11 -9.40 7.96
N ALA A 121 6.32 -8.35 7.76
CA ALA A 121 6.80 -7.02 7.41
C ALA A 121 5.83 -5.96 7.97
N GLU A 122 5.88 -5.72 9.28
CA GLU A 122 4.92 -4.82 9.94
C GLU A 122 5.42 -3.38 9.96
N THR A 123 6.72 -3.18 10.20
CA THR A 123 7.34 -1.86 10.26
C THR A 123 8.64 -1.82 9.46
N ALA A 124 9.04 -0.63 9.02
CA ALA A 124 10.34 -0.40 8.40
C ALA A 124 10.90 0.95 8.83
N ILE A 125 12.24 1.10 8.78
CA ILE A 125 12.92 2.36 9.03
C ILE A 125 13.80 2.67 7.83
N ILE A 126 13.76 3.94 7.39
CA ILE A 126 14.67 4.51 6.40
C ILE A 126 15.45 5.62 7.09
N GLU A 127 16.77 5.56 7.00
CA GLU A 127 17.65 6.65 7.45
C GLU A 127 18.07 7.48 6.24
N LYS A 128 17.79 8.78 6.28
CA LYS A 128 18.15 9.72 5.22
C LYS A 128 18.36 11.11 5.81
N ASP A 129 19.43 11.77 5.40
CA ASP A 129 19.79 13.14 5.83
C ASP A 129 19.82 13.33 7.35
N ASN A 130 20.36 12.33 8.06
CA ASN A 130 20.43 12.24 9.53
C ASN A 130 19.08 12.15 10.24
N LEU A 131 18.00 11.87 9.53
CA LEU A 131 16.67 11.60 10.08
C LEU A 131 16.29 10.13 9.90
N LYS A 132 15.57 9.60 10.89
CA LYS A 132 14.98 8.27 10.86
C LYS A 132 13.49 8.38 10.58
N TYR A 133 13.07 7.82 9.46
CA TYR A 133 11.67 7.75 9.06
C TYR A 133 11.13 6.35 9.37
N GLY A 134 10.17 6.26 10.26
CA GLY A 134 9.47 5.02 10.59
C GLY A 134 8.22 4.85 9.73
N PHE A 135 8.02 3.66 9.18
CA PHE A 135 6.89 3.34 8.32
C PHE A 135 6.09 2.18 8.88
N VAL A 136 4.78 2.28 8.79
CA VAL A 136 3.83 1.18 9.04
C VAL A 136 2.64 1.32 8.12
N SER A 137 2.14 0.19 7.59
CA SER A 137 0.98 0.18 6.68
C SER A 137 -0.09 -0.79 7.16
N PHE A 138 -1.35 -0.42 6.92
CA PHE A 138 -2.53 -1.14 7.41
C PHE A 138 -3.55 -1.38 6.30
N ALA A 139 -4.25 -2.50 6.38
CA ALA A 139 -5.47 -2.75 5.59
C ALA A 139 -6.41 -3.70 6.36
N PRO A 140 -7.72 -3.68 6.10
CA PRO A 140 -8.68 -4.46 6.88
C PRO A 140 -8.79 -5.92 6.39
N LEU A 141 -7.66 -6.64 6.29
CA LEU A 141 -7.58 -7.99 5.71
C LEU A 141 -6.74 -8.94 6.57
N SER A 142 -7.00 -10.22 6.45
CA SER A 142 -6.44 -11.25 7.35
C SER A 142 -4.91 -11.40 7.30
N LYS A 143 -4.29 -11.12 6.15
CA LYS A 143 -2.83 -11.23 5.96
C LYS A 143 -2.08 -9.93 6.23
N THR A 144 -2.80 -8.81 6.26
CA THR A 144 -2.22 -7.49 6.49
C THR A 144 -2.23 -7.14 7.98
N VAL A 145 -1.47 -6.11 8.37
CA VAL A 145 -1.66 -5.48 9.67
C VAL A 145 -3.03 -4.81 9.65
N ASP A 146 -3.91 -5.24 10.56
CA ASP A 146 -5.34 -4.91 10.47
C ASP A 146 -5.64 -3.47 10.86
N LEU A 147 -6.24 -2.74 9.93
CA LEU A 147 -6.75 -1.37 10.13
C LEU A 147 -7.77 -1.28 11.28
N ASN A 148 -8.52 -2.35 11.53
CA ASN A 148 -9.58 -2.39 12.54
C ASN A 148 -9.07 -2.80 13.94
N ASP A 149 -7.82 -3.26 14.06
CA ASP A 149 -7.17 -3.56 15.33
C ASP A 149 -6.47 -2.30 15.88
N TYR A 150 -7.28 -1.39 16.44
CA TYR A 150 -6.78 -0.10 16.94
C TYR A 150 -5.74 -0.21 18.06
N GLU A 151 -5.84 -1.24 18.89
CA GLU A 151 -4.91 -1.45 19.99
C GLU A 151 -3.53 -1.81 19.44
N TYR A 152 -3.47 -2.82 18.58
CA TYR A 152 -2.23 -3.24 17.96
C TYR A 152 -1.62 -2.15 17.05
N ALA A 153 -2.46 -1.45 16.28
CA ALA A 153 -2.00 -0.31 15.48
C ALA A 153 -1.35 0.79 16.35
N THR A 154 -1.99 1.10 17.48
CA THR A 154 -1.45 2.08 18.44
C THR A 154 -0.10 1.64 19.00
N GLU A 155 0.08 0.36 19.35
CA GLU A 155 1.35 -0.19 19.84
C GLU A 155 2.47 -0.07 18.81
N LEU A 156 2.20 -0.44 17.55
CA LEU A 156 3.19 -0.34 16.47
C LEU A 156 3.62 1.10 16.22
N ILE A 157 2.66 2.04 16.17
CA ILE A 157 2.94 3.46 15.93
C ILE A 157 3.76 4.05 17.08
N LYS A 158 3.40 3.78 18.34
CA LYS A 158 4.15 4.22 19.52
C LYS A 158 5.56 3.64 19.56
N SER A 159 5.71 2.38 19.18
CA SER A 159 7.03 1.73 19.08
C SER A 159 7.92 2.43 18.05
N LEU A 160 7.41 2.75 16.87
CA LEU A 160 8.12 3.51 15.85
C LEU A 160 8.47 4.92 16.36
N LYS A 161 7.51 5.63 16.98
CA LYS A 161 7.74 7.00 17.49
C LYS A 161 8.83 7.06 18.54
N SER A 162 9.00 5.99 19.31
CA SER A 162 10.07 5.92 20.32
C SER A 162 11.48 5.76 19.72
N SER A 163 11.61 5.38 18.47
CA SER A 163 12.89 5.01 17.82
C SER A 163 13.17 5.76 16.51
N THR A 164 12.26 6.64 16.08
CA THR A 164 12.36 7.39 14.82
C THR A 164 12.00 8.86 15.03
N ASP A 165 12.48 9.72 14.15
CA ASP A 165 12.21 11.16 14.19
C ASP A 165 10.84 11.49 13.60
N ILE A 166 10.49 10.80 12.50
CA ILE A 166 9.24 11.02 11.76
C ILE A 166 8.56 9.66 11.55
N VAL A 167 7.29 9.56 11.92
CA VAL A 167 6.46 8.36 11.70
C VAL A 167 5.46 8.62 10.57
N ILE A 168 5.54 7.81 9.53
CA ILE A 168 4.65 7.83 8.38
C ILE A 168 3.76 6.59 8.40
N VAL A 169 2.45 6.82 8.50
CA VAL A 169 1.44 5.77 8.45
C VAL A 169 0.78 5.77 7.08
N MET A 170 0.67 4.59 6.48
CA MET A 170 -0.14 4.41 5.28
C MET A 170 -1.27 3.43 5.57
N PHE A 171 -2.42 3.61 4.95
CA PHE A 171 -3.49 2.63 5.05
C PHE A 171 -4.30 2.53 3.76
N HIS A 172 -4.74 1.32 3.45
CA HIS A 172 -5.68 1.05 2.37
C HIS A 172 -7.03 0.69 2.98
N GLY A 173 -8.01 1.55 2.84
CA GLY A 173 -9.33 1.35 3.48
C GLY A 173 -10.38 2.36 3.03
N GLY A 174 -11.60 2.17 3.52
CA GLY A 174 -12.77 2.92 3.09
C GLY A 174 -13.47 2.30 1.87
N ALA A 175 -14.70 2.73 1.62
CA ALA A 175 -15.49 2.29 0.47
C ALA A 175 -15.02 2.99 -0.81
N GLU A 176 -15.14 2.31 -1.94
CA GLU A 176 -14.55 2.70 -3.22
C GLU A 176 -15.57 3.33 -4.18
N GLY A 177 -15.07 4.19 -5.08
CA GLY A 177 -15.75 4.63 -6.28
C GLY A 177 -16.57 5.92 -6.13
N ASN A 178 -17.37 6.18 -7.15
CA ASN A 178 -18.19 7.36 -7.26
C ASN A 178 -19.18 7.50 -6.09
N GLY A 179 -19.28 8.70 -5.51
CA GLY A 179 -20.11 9.00 -4.34
C GLY A 179 -19.43 8.64 -3.01
N LYS A 180 -18.13 8.29 -3.01
CA LYS A 180 -17.34 7.99 -1.82
C LYS A 180 -16.28 9.06 -1.50
N GLU A 181 -16.37 10.21 -2.12
CA GLU A 181 -15.47 11.36 -1.93
C GLU A 181 -15.54 11.93 -0.51
N HIS A 182 -16.73 11.85 0.11
CA HIS A 182 -16.98 12.39 1.45
C HIS A 182 -16.78 11.33 2.53
N ILE A 183 -15.95 11.66 3.54
CA ILE A 183 -15.69 10.80 4.69
C ILE A 183 -16.91 10.77 5.61
N THR A 184 -17.45 9.57 5.86
CA THR A 184 -18.69 9.38 6.62
C THR A 184 -18.53 9.49 8.13
N ARG A 185 -17.29 9.41 8.64
CA ARG A 185 -16.92 9.27 10.07
C ARG A 185 -17.47 8.00 10.74
N GLN A 186 -17.89 7.03 9.95
CA GLN A 186 -18.41 5.74 10.39
C GLN A 186 -17.60 4.60 9.73
N THR A 187 -17.85 3.38 10.16
CA THR A 187 -17.33 2.20 9.47
C THR A 187 -17.93 2.14 8.08
N GLU A 188 -17.07 2.02 7.09
CA GLU A 188 -17.45 1.91 5.70
C GLU A 188 -17.46 0.45 5.26
N ILE A 189 -18.52 0.05 4.56
CA ILE A 189 -18.70 -1.29 4.02
C ILE A 189 -18.65 -1.22 2.50
N PHE A 190 -17.89 -2.12 1.88
CA PHE A 190 -17.81 -2.23 0.43
C PHE A 190 -17.78 -3.70 0.03
N PHE A 191 -18.67 -4.12 -0.88
CA PHE A 191 -18.90 -5.52 -1.24
C PHE A 191 -19.04 -6.47 -0.04
N GLY A 192 -19.68 -6.01 1.06
CA GLY A 192 -19.85 -6.77 2.29
C GLY A 192 -18.63 -6.83 3.20
N GLU A 193 -17.50 -6.28 2.79
CA GLU A 193 -16.27 -6.20 3.60
C GLU A 193 -16.28 -4.96 4.49
N ASN A 194 -15.82 -5.12 5.73
CA ASN A 194 -15.56 -3.98 6.63
C ASN A 194 -14.25 -3.30 6.20
N ARG A 195 -14.39 -2.14 5.52
CA ARG A 195 -13.26 -1.34 5.03
C ARG A 195 -12.74 -0.33 6.04
N GLY A 196 -13.19 -0.41 7.29
CA GLY A 196 -12.76 0.40 8.41
C GLY A 196 -13.48 1.72 8.59
N ASN A 197 -13.28 2.33 9.76
CA ASN A 197 -13.62 3.72 10.01
C ASN A 197 -12.35 4.56 9.81
N VAL A 198 -12.12 5.00 8.57
CA VAL A 198 -10.89 5.69 8.17
C VAL A 198 -10.66 7.01 8.92
N PHE A 199 -11.74 7.70 9.28
CA PHE A 199 -11.66 8.92 10.10
C PHE A 199 -11.16 8.63 11.51
N LYS A 200 -11.75 7.63 12.17
CA LYS A 200 -11.34 7.23 13.52
C LYS A 200 -9.91 6.70 13.54
N PHE A 201 -9.57 5.88 12.54
CA PHE A 201 -8.22 5.32 12.41
C PHE A 201 -7.17 6.42 12.24
N ALA A 202 -7.36 7.36 11.31
CA ALA A 202 -6.40 8.42 11.06
C ALA A 202 -6.14 9.26 12.31
N ARG A 203 -7.19 9.67 13.01
CA ARG A 203 -7.01 10.45 14.26
C ARG A 203 -6.34 9.66 15.37
N MET A 204 -6.73 8.40 15.58
CA MET A 204 -6.06 7.51 16.52
C MET A 204 -4.57 7.37 16.18
N ALA A 205 -4.22 7.27 14.91
CA ALA A 205 -2.82 7.14 14.49
C ALA A 205 -2.01 8.41 14.79
N VAL A 206 -2.56 9.62 14.60
CA VAL A 206 -1.91 10.89 15.03
C VAL A 206 -1.76 10.92 16.55
N ASP A 207 -2.82 10.60 17.29
CA ASP A 207 -2.79 10.55 18.76
C ASP A 207 -1.76 9.54 19.28
N ALA A 208 -1.49 8.47 18.54
CA ALA A 208 -0.45 7.48 18.84
C ALA A 208 0.97 7.93 18.50
N GLY A 209 1.12 9.01 17.73
CA GLY A 209 2.43 9.60 17.39
C GLY A 209 2.80 9.59 15.91
N ALA A 210 1.86 9.31 15.00
CA ALA A 210 2.08 9.48 13.56
C ALA A 210 2.22 10.98 13.22
N ASP A 211 3.23 11.32 12.43
CA ASP A 211 3.45 12.69 11.97
C ASP A 211 2.77 12.94 10.60
N ILE A 212 2.70 11.90 9.77
CA ILE A 212 2.07 11.97 8.45
C ILE A 212 1.23 10.72 8.21
N ILE A 213 0.04 10.89 7.65
CA ILE A 213 -0.84 9.77 7.30
C ILE A 213 -1.29 9.89 5.84
N PHE A 214 -1.14 8.80 5.08
CA PHE A 214 -1.64 8.66 3.73
C PHE A 214 -2.68 7.54 3.66
N GLY A 215 -3.92 7.89 3.32
CA GLY A 215 -4.98 6.93 3.07
C GLY A 215 -5.16 6.66 1.57
N GLN A 216 -5.27 5.39 1.19
CA GLN A 216 -5.52 4.89 -0.16
C GLN A 216 -6.72 3.94 -0.17
N GLY A 217 -7.13 3.46 -1.35
CA GLY A 217 -8.17 2.46 -1.53
C GLY A 217 -9.50 2.95 -2.06
N PRO A 218 -10.00 4.16 -1.74
CA PRO A 218 -11.29 4.62 -2.26
C PRO A 218 -11.31 4.91 -3.76
N HIS A 219 -10.16 5.02 -4.43
CA HIS A 219 -9.99 5.36 -5.85
C HIS A 219 -10.66 6.68 -6.26
N VAL A 220 -10.93 7.53 -5.28
CA VAL A 220 -11.43 8.91 -5.42
C VAL A 220 -10.70 9.80 -4.42
N THR A 221 -10.50 11.07 -4.79
CA THR A 221 -9.83 12.02 -3.90
C THR A 221 -10.73 12.33 -2.71
N ARG A 222 -10.18 12.17 -1.50
CA ARG A 222 -10.84 12.49 -0.24
C ARG A 222 -10.18 13.68 0.46
N GLY A 223 -10.75 14.06 1.60
CA GLY A 223 -10.31 15.23 2.34
C GLY A 223 -8.88 15.14 2.88
N ILE A 224 -8.25 16.29 3.00
CA ILE A 224 -7.00 16.52 3.71
C ILE A 224 -7.31 17.26 5.00
N GLU A 225 -6.71 16.87 6.10
CA GLU A 225 -6.89 17.48 7.41
C GLU A 225 -5.54 17.77 8.05
N LEU A 226 -5.41 18.93 8.69
CA LEU A 226 -4.37 19.22 9.66
C LEU A 226 -5.00 19.02 11.04
N TYR A 227 -4.52 18.04 11.77
CA TYR A 227 -5.08 17.61 13.07
C TYR A 227 -4.06 17.76 14.20
#